data_d753e3198c759448715e66460edcdc32
#
_entry.id   d753e3198c759448715e66460edcdc32
#
_cell.length_a   1.000
_cell.length_b   1.000
_cell.length_c   1.000
_cell.angle_alpha   90.00
_cell.angle_beta   90.00
_cell.angle_gamma   90.00
#
_symmetry.space_group_name_H-M   'P 1'
#
loop_
_entity.id
_entity.type
_entity.pdbx_description
1 polymer ?
#
loop_
_entity_poly.entity_id
_entity_poly.type
_entity_poly.pdbx_seq_one_letter_code
_entity_poly.pdbx_strand_id
1 'polypeptide(L)'
;MNARDNGQQGVHGNAGSASETAIKVLIYSDDSTTREKVVLALGRRVAADLPPIKTHEFATPLAVVNAVDQGGFDLLILDGEATPAGGMGVCRQLKDEIYECPPILVLTGRPQDGWLATWSRAEAWTPHPIDPVALADSVAELVRARLAKRVSA
;
A
#
# COMPACT_ATOMS: atom_id res chain seq x y z
N MET A 1 57.18 -2.96 -16.08
CA MET A 1 56.79 -3.04 -15.73
C MET A 1 55.83 -3.16 -14.91
N ASN A 2 55.24 -3.21 -14.48
CA ASN A 2 54.43 -3.24 -13.72
C ASN A 2 53.23 -2.97 -13.59
N ALA A 3 52.59 -3.25 -13.51
CA ALA A 3 51.45 -3.11 -13.47
C ALA A 3 50.66 -3.05 -12.50
N ARG A 4 50.12 -2.88 -12.29
CA ARG A 4 49.37 -2.79 -11.36
C ARG A 4 48.17 -2.73 -11.26
N ASP A 5 47.38 -3.02 -10.92
CA ASP A 5 46.32 -3.02 -10.70
C ASP A 5 45.52 -2.67 -9.98
N ASN A 6 45.06 -2.79 -9.58
CA ASN A 6 44.32 -2.49 -8.84
C ASN A 6 43.11 -2.32 -8.72
N GLY A 7 42.47 -2.24 -8.67
CA GLY A 7 41.43 -1.89 -8.74
C GLY A 7 40.39 -2.40 -8.07
N GLN A 8 40.26 -2.69 -7.54
CA GLN A 8 39.34 -3.17 -6.96
C GLN A 8 38.52 -2.50 -6.30
N GLN A 9 37.66 -2.36 -6.29
CA GLN A 9 36.85 -1.77 -5.70
C GLN A 9 35.86 -2.26 -5.09
N GLY A 10 35.60 -2.28 -4.42
CA GLY A 10 34.78 -2.79 -3.70
C GLY A 10 33.50 -2.30 -3.72
N VAL A 11 32.77 -2.96 -3.85
CA VAL A 11 31.63 -2.57 -3.90
C VAL A 11 31.03 -2.72 -2.75
N HIS A 12 30.61 -2.08 -2.17
CA HIS A 12 30.09 -2.15 -1.05
C HIS A 12 28.73 -2.24 -1.11
N GLY A 13 28.18 -3.15 -1.34
CA GLY A 13 26.90 -3.27 -1.33
C GLY A 13 26.30 -3.06 -0.05
N ASN A 14 25.26 -2.56 0.10
CA ASN A 14 24.69 -2.35 1.28
C ASN A 14 23.91 -3.56 1.63
N ALA A 15 24.48 -4.43 2.26
CA ALA A 15 23.89 -5.70 2.58
C ALA A 15 22.60 -5.54 3.39
N GLY A 16 22.51 -4.50 4.22
CA GLY A 16 21.31 -4.31 5.03
C GLY A 16 20.07 -4.06 4.21
N SER A 17 20.17 -3.21 3.20
CA SER A 17 19.00 -2.90 2.40
C SER A 17 18.67 -4.03 1.45
N ALA A 18 19.61 -4.85 1.07
CA ALA A 18 19.35 -5.93 0.15
C ALA A 18 18.49 -7.03 0.78
N SER A 19 18.49 -7.16 2.10
CA SER A 19 17.71 -8.19 2.76
C SER A 19 16.27 -7.78 3.02
N GLU A 20 15.93 -6.50 2.83
CA GLU A 20 14.56 -6.06 3.09
C GLU A 20 13.75 -6.08 1.81
N THR A 21 12.66 -6.84 1.83
CA THR A 21 11.71 -6.83 0.72
C THR A 21 10.72 -5.72 0.95
N ALA A 22 10.60 -4.81 0.00
CA ALA A 22 9.68 -3.68 0.12
C ALA A 22 8.24 -4.14 0.24
N ILE A 23 7.45 -3.36 0.98
CA ILE A 23 6.00 -3.57 1.08
C ILE A 23 5.37 -2.94 -0.17
N LYS A 24 4.70 -3.75 -0.98
CA LYS A 24 4.06 -3.24 -2.19
C LYS A 24 2.66 -2.76 -1.87
N VAL A 25 2.42 -1.48 -2.07
CA VAL A 25 1.14 -0.85 -1.78
C VAL A 25 0.51 -0.35 -3.07
N LEU A 26 -0.74 -0.75 -3.31
CA LEU A 26 -1.53 -0.26 -4.41
C LEU A 26 -2.35 0.92 -3.93
N ILE A 27 -2.37 2.01 -4.68
CA ILE A 27 -3.15 3.21 -4.37
C ILE A 27 -4.11 3.46 -5.52
N TYR A 28 -5.41 3.51 -5.22
CA TYR A 28 -6.44 3.80 -6.20
C TYR A 28 -7.18 5.09 -5.90
N SER A 29 -7.20 5.99 -6.84
CA SER A 29 -8.07 7.16 -6.91
C SER A 29 -8.06 7.67 -8.34
N ASP A 30 -9.17 8.21 -8.81
CA ASP A 30 -9.20 8.88 -10.11
C ASP A 30 -8.55 10.27 -10.02
N ASP A 31 -8.33 10.78 -8.80
CA ASP A 31 -7.72 12.08 -8.58
C ASP A 31 -6.24 11.94 -8.29
N SER A 32 -5.41 12.41 -9.20
CA SER A 32 -3.95 12.34 -9.04
C SER A 32 -3.46 13.10 -7.80
N THR A 33 -4.15 14.17 -7.40
CA THR A 33 -3.79 14.92 -6.21
C THR A 33 -3.98 14.07 -4.95
N THR A 34 -5.06 13.30 -4.90
CA THR A 34 -5.31 12.37 -3.80
C THR A 34 -4.22 11.31 -3.75
N ARG A 35 -3.87 10.72 -4.90
CA ARG A 35 -2.81 9.71 -4.95
C ARG A 35 -1.48 10.29 -4.45
N GLU A 36 -1.15 11.50 -4.88
CA GLU A 36 0.07 12.17 -4.45
C GLU A 36 0.09 12.38 -2.92
N LYS A 37 -1.03 12.80 -2.34
CA LYS A 37 -1.12 12.98 -0.89
C LYS A 37 -0.89 11.68 -0.14
N VAL A 38 -1.42 10.58 -0.66
CA VAL A 38 -1.20 9.27 -0.05
C VAL A 38 0.28 8.89 -0.13
N VAL A 39 0.90 9.05 -1.28
CA VAL A 39 2.32 8.74 -1.46
C VAL A 39 3.17 9.54 -0.49
N LEU A 40 2.89 10.83 -0.36
CA LEU A 40 3.64 11.70 0.56
C LEU A 40 3.43 11.30 2.02
N ALA A 41 2.21 10.90 2.37
CA ALA A 41 1.91 10.48 3.74
C ALA A 41 2.67 9.21 4.13
N LEU A 42 2.79 8.26 3.20
CA LEU A 42 3.49 7.01 3.46
C LEU A 42 5.01 7.20 3.52
N GLY A 43 5.51 8.12 2.72
CA GLY A 43 6.95 8.34 2.65
C GLY A 43 7.68 7.08 2.23
N ARG A 44 8.92 6.97 2.63
CA ARG A 44 9.73 5.81 2.32
C ARG A 44 9.39 4.63 3.24
N ARG A 45 9.05 4.91 4.49
CA ARG A 45 8.66 3.92 5.49
C ARG A 45 7.56 4.52 6.34
N VAL A 46 6.61 3.71 6.76
CA VAL A 46 5.57 4.19 7.67
C VAL A 46 5.97 4.06 9.13
N ALA A 47 6.99 3.28 9.41
CA ALA A 47 7.55 3.15 10.76
C ALA A 47 8.99 2.62 10.66
N ALA A 48 9.81 2.95 11.65
CA ALA A 48 11.23 2.57 11.62
C ALA A 48 11.43 1.05 11.66
N ASP A 49 10.52 0.33 12.27
CA ASP A 49 10.60 -1.13 12.42
C ASP A 49 10.08 -1.89 11.18
N LEU A 50 9.59 -1.19 10.17
CA LEU A 50 8.97 -1.83 9.02
C LEU A 50 9.83 -1.67 7.76
N PRO A 51 9.68 -2.59 6.80
CA PRO A 51 10.38 -2.46 5.51
C PRO A 51 9.95 -1.20 4.74
N PRO A 52 10.74 -0.77 3.77
CA PRO A 52 10.36 0.37 2.95
C PRO A 52 9.10 0.09 2.13
N ILE A 53 8.42 1.17 1.75
CA ILE A 53 7.18 1.11 0.97
C ILE A 53 7.51 1.33 -0.50
N LYS A 54 6.88 0.54 -1.35
CA LYS A 54 6.91 0.78 -2.80
C LYS A 54 5.47 0.95 -3.26
N THR A 55 5.14 2.12 -3.78
CA THR A 55 3.77 2.44 -4.17
C THR A 55 3.54 2.24 -5.66
N HIS A 56 2.32 1.83 -6.00
CA HIS A 56 1.87 1.68 -7.38
C HIS A 56 0.52 2.35 -7.48
N GLU A 57 0.39 3.33 -8.35
CA GLU A 57 -0.82 4.15 -8.48
C GLU A 57 -1.69 3.69 -9.64
N PHE A 58 -2.98 3.66 -9.40
CA PHE A 58 -3.97 3.29 -10.41
C PHE A 58 -5.13 4.29 -10.39
N ALA A 59 -5.63 4.63 -11.57
CA ALA A 59 -6.68 5.63 -11.72
C ALA A 59 -8.04 5.04 -12.11
N THR A 60 -8.10 3.75 -12.44
CA THR A 60 -9.35 3.12 -12.88
C THR A 60 -9.63 1.82 -12.14
N PRO A 61 -10.91 1.49 -11.94
CA PRO A 61 -11.28 0.24 -11.26
C PRO A 61 -10.76 -1.01 -11.98
N LEU A 62 -10.85 -1.03 -13.30
CA LEU A 62 -10.41 -2.21 -14.06
C LEU A 62 -8.92 -2.45 -13.89
N ALA A 63 -8.12 -1.39 -13.90
CA ALA A 63 -6.68 -1.52 -13.69
C ALA A 63 -6.38 -2.10 -12.30
N VAL A 64 -7.14 -1.68 -11.28
CA VAL A 64 -6.99 -2.20 -9.94
C VAL A 64 -7.30 -3.70 -9.89
N VAL A 65 -8.44 -4.10 -10.42
CA VAL A 65 -8.87 -5.51 -10.38
C VAL A 65 -7.84 -6.39 -11.09
N ASN A 66 -7.38 -5.96 -12.25
CA ASN A 66 -6.37 -6.72 -13.00
C ASN A 66 -5.06 -6.82 -12.24
N ALA A 67 -4.62 -5.74 -11.62
CA ALA A 67 -3.37 -5.73 -10.86
C ALA A 67 -3.44 -6.65 -9.64
N VAL A 68 -4.55 -6.59 -8.90
CA VAL A 68 -4.72 -7.44 -7.71
C VAL A 68 -4.83 -8.91 -8.11
N ASP A 69 -5.51 -9.19 -9.21
CA ASP A 69 -5.65 -10.56 -9.71
C ASP A 69 -4.29 -11.18 -10.05
N GLN A 70 -3.37 -10.38 -10.55
CA GLN A 70 -2.02 -10.85 -10.84
C GLN A 70 -1.21 -11.11 -9.58
N GLY A 71 -1.61 -10.55 -8.47
CA GLY A 71 -0.96 -10.78 -7.18
C GLY A 71 0.26 -9.91 -6.94
N GLY A 72 0.85 -10.07 -5.78
CA GLY A 72 2.09 -9.38 -5.42
C GLY A 72 1.92 -8.16 -4.54
N PHE A 73 0.71 -7.72 -4.28
CA PHE A 73 0.49 -6.57 -3.40
C PHE A 73 0.34 -7.01 -1.95
N ASP A 74 0.85 -6.19 -1.05
CA ASP A 74 0.77 -6.43 0.39
C ASP A 74 -0.34 -5.65 1.05
N LEU A 75 -0.76 -4.54 0.44
CA LEU A 75 -1.78 -3.66 0.99
C LEU A 75 -2.42 -2.87 -0.14
N LEU A 76 -3.71 -2.65 -0.05
CA LEU A 76 -4.44 -1.81 -1.00
C LEU A 76 -5.01 -0.61 -0.27
N ILE A 77 -4.85 0.59 -0.84
CA ILE A 77 -5.47 1.82 -0.34
C ILE A 77 -6.41 2.30 -1.43
N LEU A 78 -7.72 2.30 -1.14
CA LEU A 78 -8.74 2.61 -2.13
C LEU A 78 -9.52 3.85 -1.72
N ASP A 79 -9.60 4.82 -2.62
CA ASP A 79 -10.31 6.07 -2.38
C ASP A 79 -11.81 5.87 -2.52
N GLY A 80 -12.56 5.98 -1.42
CA GLY A 80 -14.00 5.84 -1.42
C GLY A 80 -14.72 6.93 -2.21
N GLU A 81 -14.04 8.04 -2.48
CA GLU A 81 -14.63 9.15 -3.24
C GLU A 81 -14.29 9.09 -4.73
N ALA A 82 -13.56 8.07 -5.18
CA ALA A 82 -13.18 7.95 -6.60
C ALA A 82 -14.41 7.76 -7.48
N THR A 83 -14.32 8.27 -8.70
CA THR A 83 -15.38 8.12 -9.70
C THR A 83 -14.78 7.47 -10.95
N PRO A 84 -15.57 6.72 -11.70
CA PRO A 84 -16.99 6.42 -11.52
C PRO A 84 -17.26 5.36 -10.46
N ALA A 85 -16.26 4.61 -10.01
CA ALA A 85 -16.46 3.59 -9.00
C ALA A 85 -15.67 3.92 -7.75
N GLY A 86 -16.36 4.14 -6.64
CA GLY A 86 -15.73 4.41 -5.36
C GLY A 86 -15.02 3.21 -4.78
N GLY A 87 -14.02 3.50 -3.96
CA GLY A 87 -13.18 2.47 -3.37
C GLY A 87 -13.93 1.45 -2.53
N MET A 88 -15.07 1.82 -1.94
CA MET A 88 -15.86 0.86 -1.15
C MET A 88 -16.47 -0.23 -2.02
N GLY A 89 -17.01 0.13 -3.20
CA GLY A 89 -17.54 -0.85 -4.14
C GLY A 89 -16.43 -1.73 -4.70
N VAL A 90 -15.31 -1.14 -5.04
CA VAL A 90 -14.14 -1.87 -5.52
C VAL A 90 -13.63 -2.82 -4.44
N CYS A 91 -13.57 -2.36 -3.18
CA CYS A 91 -13.17 -3.18 -2.05
C CYS A 91 -14.05 -4.42 -1.94
N ARG A 92 -15.38 -4.21 -1.97
CA ARG A 92 -16.32 -5.31 -1.86
C ARG A 92 -16.15 -6.30 -3.00
N GLN A 93 -15.98 -5.80 -4.21
CA GLN A 93 -15.74 -6.65 -5.37
C GLN A 93 -14.49 -7.50 -5.21
N LEU A 94 -13.38 -6.87 -4.80
CA LEU A 94 -12.13 -7.60 -4.62
C LEU A 94 -12.25 -8.66 -3.53
N LYS A 95 -12.92 -8.34 -2.42
CA LYS A 95 -13.12 -9.31 -1.34
C LYS A 95 -13.97 -10.49 -1.78
N ASP A 96 -14.91 -10.27 -2.70
CA ASP A 96 -15.76 -11.34 -3.20
C ASP A 96 -15.06 -12.19 -4.26
N GLU A 97 -14.21 -11.58 -5.07
CA GLU A 97 -13.65 -12.24 -6.25
C GLU A 97 -12.23 -12.77 -6.09
N ILE A 98 -11.42 -12.15 -5.23
CA ILE A 98 -10.02 -12.52 -5.12
C ILE A 98 -9.77 -13.37 -3.89
N TYR A 99 -9.26 -14.59 -4.13
CA TYR A 99 -8.89 -15.48 -3.03
C TYR A 99 -7.66 -14.90 -2.32
N GLU A 100 -7.72 -14.89 -0.99
CA GLU A 100 -6.66 -14.31 -0.18
C GLU A 100 -6.33 -12.88 -0.57
N CYS A 101 -7.38 -12.08 -0.76
CA CYS A 101 -7.22 -10.68 -1.09
C CYS A 101 -6.37 -9.97 -0.02
N PRO A 102 -5.40 -9.13 -0.41
CA PRO A 102 -4.62 -8.37 0.56
C PRO A 102 -5.51 -7.47 1.43
N PRO A 103 -5.02 -7.05 2.60
CA PRO A 103 -5.77 -6.11 3.43
C PRO A 103 -6.02 -4.81 2.69
N ILE A 104 -7.18 -4.21 2.93
CA ILE A 104 -7.62 -3.00 2.26
C ILE A 104 -7.90 -1.91 3.28
N LEU A 105 -7.35 -0.73 3.04
CA LEU A 105 -7.68 0.49 3.76
C LEU A 105 -8.48 1.37 2.82
N VAL A 106 -9.65 1.83 3.24
CA VAL A 106 -10.49 2.72 2.42
C VAL A 106 -10.39 4.15 2.93
N LEU A 107 -10.24 5.10 2.03
CA LEU A 107 -10.33 6.51 2.36
C LEU A 107 -11.79 6.90 2.25
N THR A 108 -12.41 7.28 3.36
CA THR A 108 -13.84 7.63 3.37
C THR A 108 -14.03 9.12 3.10
N GLY A 109 -15.18 9.49 2.54
CA GLY A 109 -15.48 10.90 2.30
C GLY A 109 -15.71 11.68 3.60
N ARG A 110 -16.32 11.02 4.58
CA ARG A 110 -16.66 11.65 5.86
C ARG A 110 -16.44 10.65 6.99
N PRO A 111 -16.14 11.13 8.20
CA PRO A 111 -15.95 10.23 9.34
C PRO A 111 -17.16 9.30 9.59
N GLN A 112 -18.39 9.80 9.36
CA GLN A 112 -19.59 9.00 9.59
C GLN A 112 -19.80 7.90 8.56
N ASP A 113 -18.98 7.84 7.53
CA ASP A 113 -19.09 6.80 6.50
C ASP A 113 -18.35 5.52 6.89
N GLY A 114 -17.81 5.46 8.09
CA GLY A 114 -17.07 4.26 8.54
C GLY A 114 -17.88 2.98 8.48
N TRP A 115 -19.21 3.04 8.67
CA TRP A 115 -20.03 1.84 8.58
C TRP A 115 -20.07 1.28 7.16
N LEU A 116 -19.96 2.15 6.14
CA LEU A 116 -19.88 1.71 4.76
C LEU A 116 -18.55 0.99 4.49
N ALA A 117 -17.46 1.47 5.11
CA ALA A 117 -16.18 0.79 5.01
C ALA A 117 -16.27 -0.61 5.61
N THR A 118 -16.94 -0.75 6.74
CA THR A 118 -17.17 -2.06 7.36
C THR A 118 -18.01 -2.95 6.45
N TRP A 119 -19.05 -2.39 5.85
CA TRP A 119 -19.88 -3.12 4.89
C TRP A 119 -19.05 -3.64 3.72
N SER A 120 -18.08 -2.87 3.26
CA SER A 120 -17.22 -3.26 2.14
C SER A 120 -16.19 -4.34 2.53
N ARG A 121 -16.10 -4.67 3.80
CA ARG A 121 -15.14 -5.62 4.39
C ARG A 121 -13.70 -5.13 4.37
N ALA A 122 -13.50 -3.81 4.35
CA ALA A 122 -12.19 -3.23 4.50
C ALA A 122 -11.64 -3.51 5.90
N GLU A 123 -10.34 -3.71 6.00
CA GLU A 123 -9.67 -3.93 7.28
C GLU A 123 -9.50 -2.63 8.07
N ALA A 124 -9.45 -1.49 7.38
CA ALA A 124 -9.31 -0.19 8.03
C ALA A 124 -9.89 0.91 7.16
N TRP A 125 -10.10 2.07 7.75
CA TRP A 125 -10.54 3.25 7.00
C TRP A 125 -10.02 4.51 7.66
N THR A 126 -9.79 5.55 6.86
CA THR A 126 -9.46 6.88 7.34
C THR A 126 -10.22 7.91 6.50
N PRO A 127 -10.70 8.99 7.10
CA PRO A 127 -11.51 9.97 6.36
C PRO A 127 -10.67 10.98 5.58
N HIS A 128 -11.27 11.55 4.55
CA HIS A 128 -10.77 12.78 3.97
C HIS A 128 -11.09 13.98 4.88
N PRO A 129 -10.27 15.03 4.87
CA PRO A 129 -8.99 15.14 4.17
C PRO A 129 -7.93 14.25 4.82
N ILE A 130 -7.00 13.79 4.00
CA ILE A 130 -6.00 12.86 4.48
C ILE A 130 -5.13 13.49 5.57
N ASP A 131 -5.10 12.83 6.72
CA ASP A 131 -4.19 13.17 7.81
C ASP A 131 -2.98 12.26 7.65
N PRO A 132 -1.80 12.79 7.31
CA PRO A 132 -0.64 11.94 7.03
C PRO A 132 -0.25 11.04 8.20
N VAL A 133 -0.35 11.53 9.43
CA VAL A 133 0.03 10.74 10.60
C VAL A 133 -0.97 9.60 10.81
N ALA A 134 -2.26 9.90 10.76
CA ALA A 134 -3.30 8.89 10.96
C ALA A 134 -3.23 7.81 9.87
N LEU A 135 -3.00 8.22 8.63
CA LEU A 135 -2.89 7.26 7.53
C LEU A 135 -1.66 6.38 7.71
N ALA A 136 -0.51 6.96 8.00
CA ALA A 136 0.72 6.20 8.19
C ALA A 136 0.59 5.22 9.36
N ASP A 137 -0.04 5.63 10.46
CA ASP A 137 -0.25 4.76 11.61
C ASP A 137 -1.16 3.58 11.28
N SER A 138 -2.25 3.82 10.54
CA SER A 138 -3.16 2.76 10.13
C SER A 138 -2.48 1.77 9.19
N VAL A 139 -1.68 2.28 8.26
CA VAL A 139 -0.92 1.44 7.34
C VAL A 139 0.09 0.60 8.12
N ALA A 140 0.78 1.20 9.08
CA ALA A 140 1.76 0.48 9.89
C ALA A 140 1.10 -0.70 10.63
N GLU A 141 -0.09 -0.51 11.20
CA GLU A 141 -0.80 -1.58 11.87
C GLU A 141 -1.15 -2.71 10.91
N LEU A 142 -1.65 -2.38 9.73
CA LEU A 142 -2.01 -3.40 8.73
C LEU A 142 -0.79 -4.16 8.25
N VAL A 143 0.32 -3.47 8.04
CA VAL A 143 1.56 -4.10 7.60
C VAL A 143 2.10 -5.04 8.68
N ARG A 144 2.10 -4.60 9.94
CA ARG A 144 2.54 -5.45 11.05
C ARG A 144 1.71 -6.72 11.16
N ALA A 145 0.39 -6.58 11.04
CA ALA A 145 -0.50 -7.74 11.10
C ALA A 145 -0.22 -8.71 9.95
N ARG A 146 0.03 -8.18 8.76
CA ARG A 146 0.31 -9.02 7.61
C ARG A 146 1.64 -9.77 7.75
N LEU A 147 2.68 -9.08 8.22
CA LEU A 147 3.97 -9.70 8.43
C LEU A 147 3.92 -10.76 9.53
N ALA A 148 3.19 -10.49 10.62
CA ALA A 148 3.01 -11.45 11.70
C ALA A 148 2.29 -12.71 11.21
N LYS A 149 1.30 -12.54 10.34
CA LYS A 149 0.55 -13.65 9.76
C LYS A 149 1.44 -14.53 8.89
N ARG A 150 2.36 -13.90 8.13
CA ARG A 150 3.30 -14.64 7.30
C ARG A 150 4.26 -15.47 8.13
N VAL A 151 4.72 -14.93 9.25
CA VAL A 151 5.65 -15.64 10.12
C VAL A 151 5.00 -16.84 10.75
N SER A 152 3.71 -16.76 11.11
CA SER A 152 3.02 -17.87 11.77
C SER A 152 2.43 -18.89 10.79
N ALA A 153 2.55 -18.65 9.49
CA ALA A 153 1.97 -19.58 8.51
C ALA A 153 2.87 -20.78 8.23
#